data_ff17c7bf0cb45c6804fc47a339d5c45d
#
_entry.id   ff17c7bf0cb45c6804fc47a339d5c45d
#
_cell.length_a   1.000
_cell.length_b   1.000
_cell.length_c   1.000
_cell.angle_alpha   90.00
_cell.angle_beta   90.00
_cell.angle_gamma   90.00
#
_symmetry.space_group_name_H-M   'P 1'
#
loop_
_entity.id
_entity.type
_entity.pdbx_description
1 polymer ?
#
loop_
_entity_poly.entity_id
_entity_poly.type
_entity_poly.pdbx_seq_one_letter_code
_entity_poly.pdbx_strand_id
1 'polypeptide(L)'
;MNICIIGDGHTGLSLAKNLINKKINVHIYCENRIVKIPKTRTIGLSKSNFDYFKKEIQDIPKKSFWKIKKIEINSEKLESQNLLSFENNKKELFYMIRNYELHNLLKVELSKNKLFKKIIKKDFEKLLKEKKYDLIINCNPNNYVSKKYFTKRINKNYYNHAFTAILKHKKIKNNTAVQTFTKFGPIAYLPISNVETSVVCSLSTKKKLYTNDEIIELINKNNPNYEIKKISNLGNFKLSLVNLRNYRHENILAFGDLLHRIHPLAGQGFNMNVRDIKILSEIIQNKVDIGMQLDSQILNEFEIKTKNKNFLFSNAIDFIYESFNIDNKMKNNNFNKILKIIGKNKNLTNYFINIADKGLNF
;
A
#
# COMPACT_ATOMS: atom_id res chain seq x y z
N MET A 1 -22.41 -4.51 -19.55
CA MET A 1 -20.95 -4.36 -19.39
C MET A 1 -20.48 -5.34 -18.33
N ASN A 2 -19.45 -6.16 -18.67
CA ASN A 2 -18.97 -7.23 -17.82
C ASN A 2 -17.45 -7.12 -17.67
N ILE A 3 -16.95 -6.90 -16.45
CA ILE A 3 -15.52 -6.82 -16.16
C ILE A 3 -15.09 -8.05 -15.35
N CYS A 4 -13.99 -8.66 -15.79
CA CYS A 4 -13.31 -9.71 -15.05
C CYS A 4 -12.17 -9.12 -14.22
N ILE A 5 -12.11 -9.46 -12.94
CA ILE A 5 -10.96 -9.16 -12.07
C ILE A 5 -10.33 -10.48 -11.65
N ILE A 6 -9.02 -10.62 -11.82
CA ILE A 6 -8.27 -11.78 -11.35
C ILE A 6 -7.51 -11.41 -10.08
N GLY A 7 -7.88 -12.05 -8.97
CA GLY A 7 -7.30 -11.81 -7.65
C GLY A 7 -8.22 -11.07 -6.69
N ASP A 8 -8.44 -11.66 -5.52
CA ASP A 8 -9.34 -11.20 -4.46
C ASP A 8 -8.59 -10.59 -3.25
N GLY A 9 -7.43 -9.99 -3.51
CA GLY A 9 -6.71 -9.13 -2.56
C GLY A 9 -7.41 -7.78 -2.37
N HIS A 10 -6.89 -6.94 -1.48
CA HIS A 10 -7.46 -5.61 -1.18
C HIS A 10 -7.71 -4.77 -2.43
N THR A 11 -6.75 -4.73 -3.35
CA THR A 11 -6.87 -3.96 -4.60
C THR A 11 -7.99 -4.48 -5.48
N GLY A 12 -8.05 -5.81 -5.70
CA GLY A 12 -9.10 -6.41 -6.54
C GLY A 12 -10.49 -6.23 -5.95
N LEU A 13 -10.65 -6.43 -4.63
CA LEU A 13 -11.93 -6.21 -3.96
C LEU A 13 -12.34 -4.74 -3.94
N SER A 14 -11.39 -3.81 -3.74
CA SER A 14 -11.66 -2.37 -3.77
C SER A 14 -12.09 -1.91 -5.16
N LEU A 15 -11.40 -2.37 -6.20
CA LEU A 15 -11.77 -2.09 -7.58
C LEU A 15 -13.14 -2.67 -7.93
N ALA A 16 -13.40 -3.92 -7.55
CA ALA A 16 -14.72 -4.54 -7.74
C ALA A 16 -15.84 -3.73 -7.11
N LYS A 17 -15.63 -3.29 -5.85
CA LYS A 17 -16.64 -2.51 -5.14
C LYS A 17 -16.88 -1.15 -5.78
N ASN A 18 -15.81 -0.48 -6.25
CA ASN A 18 -15.92 0.78 -6.98
C ASN A 18 -16.73 0.62 -8.28
N LEU A 19 -16.42 -0.41 -9.09
CA LEU A 19 -17.11 -0.67 -10.35
C LEU A 19 -18.58 -1.03 -10.16
N ILE A 20 -18.90 -1.80 -9.14
CA ILE A 20 -20.28 -2.16 -8.80
C ILE A 20 -21.09 -0.93 -8.38
N ASN A 21 -20.49 0.00 -7.63
CA ASN A 21 -21.12 1.28 -7.28
C ASN A 21 -21.48 2.11 -8.52
N LYS A 22 -20.79 1.85 -9.65
CA LYS A 22 -21.08 2.42 -11.00
C LYS A 22 -21.99 1.54 -11.85
N LYS A 23 -22.68 0.56 -11.25
CA LYS A 23 -23.64 -0.36 -11.91
C LYS A 23 -23.00 -1.26 -12.98
N ILE A 24 -21.72 -1.58 -12.87
CA ILE A 24 -20.99 -2.49 -13.76
C ILE A 24 -20.98 -3.91 -13.17
N ASN A 25 -21.26 -4.93 -13.98
CA ASN A 25 -21.15 -6.33 -13.57
C ASN A 25 -19.69 -6.73 -13.40
N VAL A 26 -19.34 -7.30 -12.24
CA VAL A 26 -17.98 -7.70 -11.91
C VAL A 26 -17.91 -9.16 -11.49
N HIS A 27 -17.07 -9.92 -12.18
CA HIS A 27 -16.71 -11.26 -11.79
C HIS A 27 -15.28 -11.29 -11.26
N ILE A 28 -15.09 -11.69 -9.99
CA ILE A 28 -13.75 -11.94 -9.46
C ILE A 28 -13.39 -13.41 -9.58
N TYR A 29 -12.24 -13.65 -10.18
CA TYR A 29 -11.62 -14.98 -10.27
C TYR A 29 -10.48 -15.11 -9.28
N CYS A 30 -10.45 -16.22 -8.53
CA CYS A 30 -9.38 -16.54 -7.60
C CYS A 30 -9.05 -18.04 -7.65
N GLU A 31 -7.80 -18.39 -7.36
CA GLU A 31 -7.31 -19.76 -7.37
C GLU A 31 -7.75 -20.53 -6.11
N ASN A 32 -7.86 -19.85 -5.00
CA ASN A 32 -8.16 -20.44 -3.70
C ASN A 32 -9.48 -19.92 -3.12
N ARG A 33 -10.19 -20.77 -2.42
CA ARG A 33 -11.45 -20.42 -1.75
C ARG A 33 -11.23 -19.51 -0.53
N ILE A 34 -10.13 -19.70 0.19
CA ILE A 34 -9.81 -19.00 1.42
C ILE A 34 -8.45 -18.33 1.32
N VAL A 35 -8.43 -17.03 1.50
CA VAL A 35 -7.20 -16.24 1.64
C VAL A 35 -7.00 -15.93 3.13
N LYS A 36 -5.90 -16.45 3.71
CA LYS A 36 -5.52 -16.12 5.10
C LYS A 36 -4.81 -14.76 5.12
N ILE A 37 -5.41 -13.78 5.75
CA ILE A 37 -4.81 -12.45 5.92
C ILE A 37 -4.19 -12.36 7.31
N PRO A 38 -2.88 -12.08 7.42
CA PRO A 38 -2.23 -11.94 8.72
C PRO A 38 -2.84 -10.81 9.55
N LYS A 39 -3.16 -11.10 10.82
CA LYS A 39 -3.76 -10.13 11.74
C LYS A 39 -2.79 -9.05 12.20
N THR A 40 -1.49 -9.25 12.00
CA THR A 40 -0.42 -8.31 12.37
C THR A 40 -0.21 -7.19 11.38
N ARG A 41 -0.83 -7.27 10.19
CA ARG A 41 -0.67 -6.26 9.14
C ARG A 41 -1.73 -5.18 9.21
N THR A 42 -1.30 -3.95 8.95
CA THR A 42 -2.15 -2.77 8.86
C THR A 42 -1.91 -2.03 7.54
N ILE A 43 -2.87 -1.22 7.14
CA ILE A 43 -2.83 -0.33 5.99
C ILE A 43 -2.96 1.10 6.50
N GLY A 44 -2.11 2.00 6.00
CA GLY A 44 -2.26 3.43 6.18
C GLY A 44 -2.82 4.06 4.90
N LEU A 45 -3.99 4.67 4.99
CA LEU A 45 -4.54 5.49 3.91
C LEU A 45 -4.28 6.96 4.20
N SER A 46 -3.73 7.69 3.23
CA SER A 46 -3.60 9.14 3.31
C SER A 46 -4.97 9.80 3.29
N LYS A 47 -5.06 11.06 3.74
CA LYS A 47 -6.35 11.75 3.91
C LYS A 47 -7.19 11.75 2.63
N SER A 48 -6.62 12.16 1.51
CA SER A 48 -7.36 12.24 0.24
C SER A 48 -7.79 10.85 -0.28
N ASN A 49 -6.91 9.84 -0.13
CA ASN A 49 -7.22 8.47 -0.52
C ASN A 49 -8.27 7.83 0.40
N PHE A 50 -8.26 8.14 1.70
CA PHE A 50 -9.28 7.69 2.63
C PHE A 50 -10.65 8.31 2.29
N ASP A 51 -10.70 9.61 2.01
CA ASP A 51 -11.94 10.31 1.67
C ASP A 51 -12.53 9.75 0.36
N TYR A 52 -11.67 9.54 -0.67
CA TYR A 52 -12.08 8.90 -1.91
C TYR A 52 -12.58 7.48 -1.66
N PHE A 53 -11.81 6.67 -0.89
CA PHE A 53 -12.19 5.29 -0.59
C PHE A 53 -13.54 5.22 0.11
N LYS A 54 -13.73 6.08 1.11
CA LYS A 54 -14.98 6.13 1.87
C LYS A 54 -16.19 6.54 1.02
N LYS A 55 -16.01 7.49 0.12
CA LYS A 55 -17.07 8.01 -0.72
C LYS A 55 -17.40 7.11 -1.91
N GLU A 56 -16.39 6.67 -2.63
CA GLU A 56 -16.54 6.04 -3.95
C GLU A 56 -16.41 4.51 -3.94
N ILE A 57 -15.81 3.93 -2.89
CA ILE A 57 -15.60 2.49 -2.79
C ILE A 57 -16.47 1.90 -1.70
N GLN A 58 -16.13 2.16 -0.44
CA GLN A 58 -16.82 1.59 0.71
C GLN A 58 -16.71 2.49 1.93
N ASP A 59 -17.84 2.78 2.56
CA ASP A 59 -17.85 3.45 3.86
C ASP A 59 -17.20 2.54 4.93
N ILE A 60 -16.29 3.12 5.71
CA ILE A 60 -15.54 2.42 6.74
C ILE A 60 -16.09 2.86 8.10
N PRO A 61 -16.60 1.93 8.92
CA PRO A 61 -17.09 2.25 10.26
C PRO A 61 -16.02 2.94 11.12
N LYS A 62 -16.41 3.95 11.91
CA LYS A 62 -15.47 4.73 12.77
C LYS A 62 -14.61 3.87 13.68
N LYS A 63 -15.11 2.71 14.13
CA LYS A 63 -14.38 1.76 14.98
C LYS A 63 -13.28 0.96 14.24
N SER A 64 -13.30 0.94 12.90
CA SER A 64 -12.39 0.14 12.07
C SER A 64 -11.20 0.93 11.55
N PHE A 65 -11.06 2.21 11.90
CA PHE A 65 -9.90 3.01 11.53
C PHE A 65 -9.42 3.90 12.69
N TRP A 66 -8.14 4.25 12.65
CA TRP A 66 -7.51 5.13 13.63
C TRP A 66 -6.86 6.33 12.95
N LYS A 67 -7.00 7.52 13.55
CA LYS A 67 -6.56 8.79 12.97
C LYS A 67 -5.14 9.13 13.40
N ILE A 68 -4.27 9.36 12.45
CA ILE A 68 -2.89 9.84 12.65
C ILE A 68 -2.86 11.33 12.32
N LYS A 69 -2.45 12.13 13.29
CA LYS A 69 -2.35 13.61 13.19
C LYS A 69 -0.94 14.09 12.99
N LYS A 70 0.03 13.26 13.41
CA LYS A 70 1.45 13.59 13.36
C LYS A 70 2.25 12.39 12.90
N ILE A 71 3.29 12.64 12.09
CA ILE A 71 4.28 11.64 11.70
C ILE A 71 5.65 12.18 12.04
N GLU A 72 6.42 11.41 12.79
CA GLU A 72 7.80 11.73 13.17
C GLU A 72 8.77 10.76 12.50
N ILE A 73 9.81 11.31 11.91
CA ILE A 73 10.91 10.54 11.31
C ILE A 73 12.17 10.83 12.12
N ASN A 74 12.74 9.77 12.69
CA ASN A 74 13.91 9.80 13.54
C ASN A 74 15.07 9.00 12.94
N SER A 75 16.30 9.27 13.40
CA SER A 75 17.48 8.46 13.08
C SER A 75 18.21 8.05 14.34
N GLU A 76 18.56 6.78 14.44
CA GLU A 76 19.36 6.24 15.57
C GLU A 76 20.73 6.95 15.69
N LYS A 77 21.32 7.41 14.58
CA LYS A 77 22.64 8.07 14.55
C LYS A 77 22.68 9.46 15.19
N LEU A 78 21.55 10.12 15.29
CA LEU A 78 21.44 11.46 15.88
C LEU A 78 20.77 11.40 17.27
N GLU A 79 21.09 10.38 18.06
CA GLU A 79 20.54 10.15 19.39
C GLU A 79 19.01 10.24 19.41
N SER A 80 18.38 9.63 18.40
CA SER A 80 16.92 9.65 18.19
C SER A 80 16.33 11.05 18.01
N GLN A 81 17.12 12.05 17.59
CA GLN A 81 16.60 13.38 17.29
C GLN A 81 15.61 13.33 16.13
N ASN A 82 14.54 14.09 16.27
CA ASN A 82 13.53 14.27 15.24
C ASN A 82 14.14 14.93 13.99
N LEU A 83 14.20 14.19 12.87
CA LEU A 83 14.68 14.70 11.59
C LEU A 83 13.60 15.49 10.86
N LEU A 84 12.39 14.94 10.85
CA LEU A 84 11.23 15.49 10.17
C LEU A 84 9.98 15.25 11.01
N SER A 85 9.18 16.28 11.12
CA SER A 85 7.84 16.19 11.71
C SER A 85 6.82 16.69 10.70
N PHE A 86 5.87 15.86 10.37
CA PHE A 86 4.74 16.21 9.53
C PHE A 86 3.51 16.40 10.40
N GLU A 87 2.96 17.59 10.38
CA GLU A 87 1.71 17.95 11.06
C GLU A 87 0.98 18.99 10.21
N ASN A 88 -0.35 18.83 10.04
CA ASN A 88 -1.13 19.72 9.19
C ASN A 88 -2.25 20.37 10.01
N ASN A 89 -1.96 21.50 10.70
CA ASN A 89 -2.92 22.35 11.41
C ASN A 89 -4.04 21.56 12.12
N LYS A 90 -3.66 20.53 12.89
CA LYS A 90 -4.57 19.60 13.61
C LYS A 90 -5.44 18.70 12.71
N LYS A 91 -5.27 18.72 11.37
CA LYS A 91 -5.96 17.81 10.45
C LYS A 91 -5.29 16.45 10.44
N GLU A 92 -6.06 15.43 10.13
CA GLU A 92 -5.53 14.07 9.99
C GLU A 92 -4.65 13.96 8.73
N LEU A 93 -3.50 13.29 8.87
CA LEU A 93 -2.59 12.98 7.77
C LEU A 93 -2.89 11.60 7.16
N PHE A 94 -3.13 10.64 8.05
CA PHE A 94 -3.35 9.23 7.70
C PHE A 94 -4.45 8.60 8.54
N TYR A 95 -5.04 7.52 7.99
CA TYR A 95 -5.98 6.64 8.67
C TYR A 95 -5.45 5.22 8.65
N MET A 96 -5.20 4.65 9.82
CA MET A 96 -4.71 3.29 9.97
C MET A 96 -5.88 2.31 10.07
N ILE A 97 -5.83 1.23 9.30
CA ILE A 97 -6.87 0.19 9.23
C ILE A 97 -6.20 -1.17 9.33
N ARG A 98 -6.82 -2.12 10.03
CA ARG A 98 -6.33 -3.51 10.05
C ARG A 98 -6.63 -4.19 8.72
N ASN A 99 -5.62 -4.82 8.11
CA ASN A 99 -5.76 -5.48 6.81
C ASN A 99 -6.94 -6.46 6.78
N TYR A 100 -7.03 -7.32 7.78
CA TYR A 100 -8.06 -8.36 7.80
C TYR A 100 -9.47 -7.78 7.96
N GLU A 101 -9.63 -6.66 8.68
CA GLU A 101 -10.94 -5.99 8.85
C GLU A 101 -11.39 -5.36 7.53
N LEU A 102 -10.51 -4.64 6.83
CA LEU A 102 -10.82 -4.06 5.53
C LEU A 102 -11.18 -5.14 4.50
N HIS A 103 -10.40 -6.22 4.45
CA HIS A 103 -10.68 -7.33 3.54
C HIS A 103 -12.04 -7.97 3.81
N ASN A 104 -12.35 -8.24 5.09
CA ASN A 104 -13.62 -8.84 5.46
C ASN A 104 -14.79 -7.91 5.17
N LEU A 105 -14.66 -6.60 5.45
CA LEU A 105 -15.66 -5.59 5.13
C LEU A 105 -16.00 -5.62 3.64
N LEU A 106 -14.98 -5.49 2.78
CA LEU A 106 -15.16 -5.50 1.33
C LEU A 106 -15.80 -6.81 0.83
N LYS A 107 -15.34 -7.96 1.35
CA LYS A 107 -15.86 -9.25 0.98
C LYS A 107 -17.33 -9.43 1.34
N VAL A 108 -17.73 -9.03 2.55
CA VAL A 108 -19.11 -9.10 3.02
C VAL A 108 -20.01 -8.19 2.19
N GLU A 109 -19.60 -6.94 1.95
CA GLU A 109 -20.40 -5.99 1.20
C GLU A 109 -20.54 -6.38 -0.29
N LEU A 110 -19.48 -6.92 -0.89
CA LEU A 110 -19.54 -7.43 -2.26
C LEU A 110 -20.47 -8.63 -2.38
N SER A 111 -20.44 -9.56 -1.44
CA SER A 111 -21.27 -10.78 -1.50
C SER A 111 -22.77 -10.54 -1.45
N LYS A 112 -23.20 -9.37 -0.97
CA LYS A 112 -24.63 -8.96 -0.92
C LYS A 112 -25.12 -8.39 -2.25
N ASN A 113 -24.23 -8.08 -3.20
CA ASN A 113 -24.59 -7.34 -4.42
C ASN A 113 -24.81 -8.29 -5.60
N LYS A 114 -25.94 -8.14 -6.29
CA LYS A 114 -26.32 -8.98 -7.45
C LYS A 114 -25.40 -8.81 -8.66
N LEU A 115 -24.70 -7.69 -8.78
CA LEU A 115 -23.72 -7.41 -9.86
C LEU A 115 -22.36 -8.05 -9.60
N PHE A 116 -22.20 -8.73 -8.46
CA PHE A 116 -20.94 -9.36 -8.06
C PHE A 116 -21.03 -10.87 -8.09
N LYS A 117 -20.00 -11.49 -8.68
CA LYS A 117 -19.81 -12.95 -8.61
C LYS A 117 -18.37 -13.31 -8.32
N LYS A 118 -18.15 -14.12 -7.26
CA LYS A 118 -16.84 -14.72 -7.00
C LYS A 118 -16.78 -16.12 -7.59
N ILE A 119 -15.76 -16.38 -8.41
CA ILE A 119 -15.56 -17.64 -9.12
C ILE A 119 -14.19 -18.20 -8.75
N ILE A 120 -14.18 -19.48 -8.33
CA ILE A 120 -12.94 -20.20 -8.04
C ILE A 120 -12.57 -20.94 -9.30
N LYS A 121 -11.42 -20.60 -9.89
CA LYS A 121 -10.94 -21.21 -11.13
C LYS A 121 -9.42 -21.18 -11.16
N LYS A 122 -8.79 -22.29 -11.53
CA LYS A 122 -7.33 -22.40 -11.68
C LYS A 122 -6.89 -22.24 -13.14
N ASP A 123 -7.74 -22.60 -14.08
CA ASP A 123 -7.46 -22.51 -15.51
C ASP A 123 -7.88 -21.14 -16.06
N PHE A 124 -6.92 -20.21 -16.10
CA PHE A 124 -7.13 -18.89 -16.67
C PHE A 124 -6.96 -18.87 -18.21
N GLU A 125 -6.36 -19.87 -18.82
CA GLU A 125 -6.20 -19.91 -20.28
C GLU A 125 -7.55 -20.05 -20.96
N LYS A 126 -8.40 -20.94 -20.46
CA LYS A 126 -9.78 -21.08 -20.93
C LYS A 126 -10.58 -19.80 -20.74
N LEU A 127 -10.39 -19.10 -19.60
CA LEU A 127 -11.05 -17.81 -19.33
C LEU A 127 -10.72 -16.75 -20.39
N LEU A 128 -9.45 -16.67 -20.82
CA LEU A 128 -9.02 -15.70 -21.82
C LEU A 128 -9.57 -16.00 -23.23
N LYS A 129 -9.74 -17.28 -23.57
CA LYS A 129 -10.30 -17.71 -24.87
C LYS A 129 -11.80 -17.46 -24.99
N GLU A 130 -12.55 -17.44 -23.89
CA GLU A 130 -14.02 -17.32 -23.88
C GLU A 130 -14.56 -15.97 -24.37
N LYS A 131 -13.74 -14.91 -24.52
CA LYS A 131 -14.11 -13.54 -24.97
C LYS A 131 -15.40 -12.99 -24.31
N LYS A 132 -15.68 -13.42 -23.09
CA LYS A 132 -16.90 -13.12 -22.33
C LYS A 132 -16.91 -11.72 -21.69
N TYR A 133 -15.73 -11.15 -21.50
CA TYR A 133 -15.54 -9.93 -20.75
C TYR A 133 -15.03 -8.82 -21.66
N ASP A 134 -15.61 -7.64 -21.48
CA ASP A 134 -15.16 -6.42 -22.15
C ASP A 134 -13.72 -6.09 -21.76
N LEU A 135 -13.41 -6.19 -20.46
CA LEU A 135 -12.08 -5.97 -19.89
C LEU A 135 -11.72 -7.05 -18.88
N ILE A 136 -10.44 -7.41 -18.85
CA ILE A 136 -9.86 -8.30 -17.85
C ILE A 136 -8.79 -7.54 -17.06
N ILE A 137 -8.95 -7.44 -15.74
CA ILE A 137 -8.03 -6.70 -14.86
C ILE A 137 -7.33 -7.69 -13.94
N ASN A 138 -6.03 -7.88 -14.12
CA ASN A 138 -5.25 -8.82 -13.34
C ASN A 138 -4.55 -8.13 -12.17
N CYS A 139 -5.03 -8.40 -10.96
CA CYS A 139 -4.47 -7.91 -9.69
C CYS A 139 -3.55 -8.93 -8.99
N ASN A 140 -3.37 -10.13 -9.56
CA ASN A 140 -2.56 -11.18 -8.94
C ASN A 140 -1.18 -11.29 -9.62
N PRO A 141 -0.07 -10.94 -8.93
CA PRO A 141 1.27 -10.96 -9.53
C PRO A 141 1.84 -12.36 -9.77
N ASN A 142 1.23 -13.42 -9.23
CA ASN A 142 1.81 -14.76 -9.20
C ASN A 142 1.10 -15.78 -10.10
N ASN A 143 -0.03 -15.41 -10.72
CA ASN A 143 -0.83 -16.31 -11.54
C ASN A 143 -0.23 -16.56 -12.94
N TYR A 144 -0.84 -17.46 -13.70
CA TYR A 144 -0.46 -17.79 -15.07
C TYR A 144 -0.45 -16.56 -16.00
N VAL A 145 -1.47 -15.69 -15.93
CA VAL A 145 -1.60 -14.50 -16.77
C VAL A 145 -0.44 -13.53 -16.56
N SER A 146 -0.04 -13.32 -15.31
CA SER A 146 1.10 -12.48 -14.96
C SER A 146 2.42 -13.01 -15.47
N LYS A 147 2.61 -14.33 -15.37
CA LYS A 147 3.83 -15.01 -15.81
C LYS A 147 3.95 -15.06 -17.34
N LYS A 148 2.84 -15.12 -18.06
CA LYS A 148 2.81 -15.20 -19.51
C LYS A 148 2.94 -13.84 -20.19
N TYR A 149 2.21 -12.83 -19.72
CA TYR A 149 2.05 -11.57 -20.45
C TYR A 149 2.75 -10.38 -19.81
N PHE A 150 3.06 -10.41 -18.49
CA PHE A 150 3.58 -9.28 -17.74
C PHE A 150 4.97 -9.56 -17.17
N THR A 151 5.89 -9.97 -18.04
CA THR A 151 7.27 -10.37 -17.67
C THR A 151 8.25 -9.20 -17.69
N LYS A 152 8.07 -8.19 -18.57
CA LYS A 152 8.96 -7.05 -18.73
C LYS A 152 8.78 -6.07 -17.57
N ARG A 153 9.61 -6.20 -16.52
CA ARG A 153 9.55 -5.40 -15.30
C ARG A 153 10.93 -5.06 -14.76
N ILE A 154 11.04 -3.90 -14.14
CA ILE A 154 12.17 -3.56 -13.27
C ILE A 154 11.89 -4.22 -11.94
N ASN A 155 12.80 -5.08 -11.50
CA ASN A 155 12.68 -5.80 -10.22
C ASN A 155 13.97 -5.60 -9.43
N LYS A 156 13.85 -5.00 -8.25
CA LYS A 156 14.96 -4.82 -7.31
C LYS A 156 14.65 -5.58 -6.03
N ASN A 157 15.48 -6.57 -5.73
CA ASN A 157 15.42 -7.27 -4.46
C ASN A 157 16.21 -6.48 -3.41
N TYR A 158 15.56 -6.03 -2.36
CA TYR A 158 16.23 -5.34 -1.25
C TYR A 158 17.01 -6.30 -0.35
N TYR A 159 16.77 -7.61 -0.47
CA TYR A 159 17.23 -8.60 0.51
C TYR A 159 16.79 -8.26 1.94
N ASN A 160 15.61 -7.65 2.05
CA ASN A 160 15.01 -7.28 3.32
C ASN A 160 13.72 -8.05 3.54
N HIS A 161 13.44 -8.33 4.81
CA HIS A 161 12.14 -8.80 5.27
C HIS A 161 11.48 -7.73 6.13
N ALA A 162 10.20 -7.53 5.93
CA ALA A 162 9.37 -6.79 6.88
C ALA A 162 8.81 -7.76 7.91
N PHE A 163 9.10 -7.51 9.18
CA PHE A 163 8.51 -8.19 10.33
C PHE A 163 7.43 -7.30 10.93
N THR A 164 6.27 -7.87 11.21
CA THR A 164 5.11 -7.12 11.70
C THR A 164 4.58 -7.70 13.01
N ALA A 165 4.27 -6.82 13.95
CA ALA A 165 3.66 -7.18 15.22
C ALA A 165 2.58 -6.16 15.64
N ILE A 166 1.72 -6.55 16.55
CA ILE A 166 0.84 -5.64 17.28
C ILE A 166 1.31 -5.56 18.73
N LEU A 167 1.63 -4.36 19.17
CA LEU A 167 1.91 -4.06 20.57
C LEU A 167 0.60 -3.74 21.28
N LYS A 168 0.35 -4.36 22.42
CA LYS A 168 -0.63 -3.93 23.41
C LYS A 168 0.12 -3.20 24.51
N HIS A 169 -0.31 -1.97 24.83
CA HIS A 169 0.35 -1.11 25.81
C HIS A 169 -0.67 -0.43 26.71
N LYS A 170 -0.18 0.28 27.74
CA LYS A 170 -1.02 1.13 28.59
C LYS A 170 -1.72 2.20 27.75
N LYS A 171 -2.92 2.58 28.18
CA LYS A 171 -3.72 3.59 27.46
C LYS A 171 -3.00 4.94 27.43
N ILE A 172 -2.81 5.47 26.22
CA ILE A 172 -2.22 6.80 25.97
C ILE A 172 -2.99 7.51 24.86
N LYS A 173 -2.76 8.82 24.70
CA LYS A 173 -3.19 9.56 23.50
C LYS A 173 -2.28 9.17 22.33
N ASN A 174 -2.74 8.24 21.49
CA ASN A 174 -1.93 7.56 20.50
C ASN A 174 -2.27 8.00 19.07
N ASN A 175 -1.85 9.18 18.66
CA ASN A 175 -2.14 9.75 17.33
C ASN A 175 -0.91 10.21 16.54
N THR A 176 0.28 9.83 17.00
CA THR A 176 1.57 10.10 16.34
C THR A 176 2.16 8.80 15.83
N ALA A 177 2.36 8.69 14.51
CA ALA A 177 3.16 7.62 13.93
C ALA A 177 4.64 7.98 14.00
N VAL A 178 5.48 7.03 14.39
CA VAL A 178 6.92 7.22 14.53
C VAL A 178 7.66 6.25 13.64
N GLN A 179 8.58 6.73 12.81
CA GLN A 179 9.47 5.90 12.03
C GLN A 179 10.92 6.24 12.36
N THR A 180 11.68 5.27 12.84
CA THR A 180 13.10 5.40 13.16
C THR A 180 13.95 4.64 12.17
N PHE A 181 14.90 5.32 11.53
CA PHE A 181 15.91 4.69 10.70
C PHE A 181 17.07 4.23 11.59
N THR A 182 17.16 2.91 11.74
CA THR A 182 18.23 2.26 12.52
C THR A 182 19.33 1.72 11.60
N LYS A 183 20.46 1.32 12.17
CA LYS A 183 21.55 0.65 11.42
C LYS A 183 21.13 -0.68 10.78
N PHE A 184 20.06 -1.30 11.23
CA PHE A 184 19.53 -2.56 10.70
C PHE A 184 18.45 -2.35 9.65
N GLY A 185 17.84 -1.15 9.58
CA GLY A 185 16.78 -0.74 8.70
C GLY A 185 15.67 0.04 9.44
N PRO A 186 14.65 0.52 8.74
CA PRO A 186 13.60 1.31 9.35
C PRO A 186 12.66 0.48 10.22
N ILE A 187 12.30 1.04 11.37
CA ILE A 187 11.27 0.54 12.28
C ILE A 187 10.17 1.59 12.39
N ALA A 188 8.93 1.21 12.11
CA ALA A 188 7.76 2.10 12.19
C ALA A 188 6.79 1.65 13.27
N TYR A 189 6.33 2.58 14.08
CA TYR A 189 5.27 2.43 15.09
C TYR A 189 4.04 3.17 14.61
N LEU A 190 3.00 2.44 14.30
CA LEU A 190 1.80 2.93 13.64
C LEU A 190 0.60 2.72 14.56
N PRO A 191 0.11 3.76 15.25
CA PRO A 191 -1.04 3.67 16.16
C PRO A 191 -2.28 3.11 15.47
N ILE A 192 -2.99 2.21 16.14
CA ILE A 192 -4.27 1.64 15.68
C ILE A 192 -5.38 1.74 16.73
N SER A 193 -5.03 2.16 17.93
CA SER A 193 -5.95 2.56 18.99
C SER A 193 -5.19 3.27 20.12
N ASN A 194 -5.87 3.69 21.18
CA ASN A 194 -5.22 4.24 22.38
C ASN A 194 -4.44 3.18 23.19
N VAL A 195 -4.59 1.90 22.88
CA VAL A 195 -3.99 0.78 23.62
C VAL A 195 -3.24 -0.21 22.71
N GLU A 196 -3.24 0.04 21.39
CA GLU A 196 -2.58 -0.85 20.42
C GLU A 196 -1.86 -0.06 19.33
N THR A 197 -0.67 -0.54 18.99
CA THR A 197 0.20 0.02 17.94
C THR A 197 0.72 -1.11 17.06
N SER A 198 0.60 -0.97 15.74
CA SER A 198 1.23 -1.85 14.76
C SER A 198 2.69 -1.47 14.61
N VAL A 199 3.58 -2.46 14.63
CA VAL A 199 5.02 -2.27 14.36
C VAL A 199 5.39 -2.95 13.07
N VAL A 200 6.23 -2.27 12.28
CA VAL A 200 6.81 -2.80 11.04
C VAL A 200 8.31 -2.59 11.09
N CYS A 201 9.07 -3.68 11.19
CA CYS A 201 10.55 -3.66 11.15
C CYS A 201 11.01 -4.15 9.78
N SER A 202 11.67 -3.31 9.00
CA SER A 202 12.22 -3.69 7.69
C SER A 202 13.72 -3.96 7.85
N LEU A 203 14.10 -5.22 8.03
CA LEU A 203 15.45 -5.63 8.37
C LEU A 203 16.15 -6.29 7.19
N SER A 204 17.44 -5.96 6.99
CA SER A 204 18.26 -6.59 5.95
C SER A 204 18.64 -8.00 6.35
N THR A 205 18.26 -8.97 5.51
CA THR A 205 18.59 -10.40 5.68
C THR A 205 19.77 -10.84 4.83
N LYS A 206 20.50 -9.90 4.22
CA LYS A 206 21.64 -10.20 3.34
C LYS A 206 22.80 -10.86 4.08
N LYS A 207 23.05 -10.42 5.31
CA LYS A 207 24.18 -10.89 6.14
C LYS A 207 23.77 -11.72 7.36
N LYS A 208 22.50 -11.63 7.75
CA LYS A 208 22.01 -12.25 8.98
C LYS A 208 20.54 -12.59 8.86
N LEU A 209 20.17 -13.76 9.34
CA LEU A 209 18.78 -14.12 9.65
C LEU A 209 18.49 -13.74 11.11
N TYR A 210 17.33 -13.16 11.36
CA TYR A 210 16.93 -12.71 12.69
C TYR A 210 16.01 -13.74 13.33
N THR A 211 16.26 -14.03 14.60
CA THR A 211 15.34 -14.79 15.46
C THR A 211 14.18 -13.88 15.91
N ASN A 212 13.10 -14.48 16.39
CA ASN A 212 11.97 -13.71 16.93
C ASN A 212 12.37 -12.87 18.14
N ASP A 213 13.23 -13.38 19.00
CA ASP A 213 13.69 -12.67 20.20
C ASP A 213 14.55 -11.46 19.85
N GLU A 214 15.44 -11.57 18.87
CA GLU A 214 16.22 -10.44 18.39
C GLU A 214 15.34 -9.32 17.79
N ILE A 215 14.24 -9.70 17.08
CA ILE A 215 13.30 -8.73 16.55
C ILE A 215 12.53 -8.05 17.69
N ILE A 216 12.11 -8.81 18.69
CA ILE A 216 11.44 -8.26 19.88
C ILE A 216 12.36 -7.31 20.65
N GLU A 217 13.65 -7.66 20.79
CA GLU A 217 14.64 -6.81 21.42
C GLU A 217 14.81 -5.48 20.63
N LEU A 218 14.89 -5.54 19.30
CA LEU A 218 14.95 -4.35 18.45
C LEU A 218 13.71 -3.47 18.60
N ILE A 219 12.52 -4.07 18.69
CA ILE A 219 11.27 -3.35 18.95
C ILE A 219 11.33 -2.66 20.30
N ASN A 220 11.74 -3.36 21.37
CA ASN A 220 11.82 -2.77 22.71
C ASN A 220 12.85 -1.64 22.78
N LYS A 221 14.03 -1.82 22.18
CA LYS A 221 15.10 -0.83 22.15
C LYS A 221 14.70 0.49 21.47
N ASN A 222 13.92 0.40 20.39
CA ASN A 222 13.49 1.55 19.58
C ASN A 222 12.08 2.04 19.95
N ASN A 223 11.53 1.56 21.04
CA ASN A 223 10.19 1.89 21.52
C ASN A 223 10.07 3.38 21.84
N PRO A 224 9.13 4.13 21.21
CA PRO A 224 8.93 5.54 21.48
C PRO A 224 8.09 5.80 22.75
N ASN A 225 8.47 5.18 23.88
CA ASN A 225 7.85 5.35 25.21
C ASN A 225 6.49 4.65 25.42
N TYR A 226 6.19 3.56 24.69
CA TYR A 226 5.05 2.71 25.05
C TYR A 226 5.37 1.83 26.27
N GLU A 227 4.50 1.82 27.27
CA GLU A 227 4.52 0.82 28.35
C GLU A 227 3.88 -0.47 27.82
N ILE A 228 4.75 -1.34 27.23
CA ILE A 228 4.32 -2.54 26.51
C ILE A 228 3.86 -3.60 27.50
N LYS A 229 2.63 -4.12 27.32
CA LYS A 229 2.05 -5.23 28.08
C LYS A 229 2.19 -6.57 27.35
N LYS A 230 2.10 -6.54 26.00
CA LYS A 230 2.17 -7.76 25.19
C LYS A 230 2.56 -7.42 23.75
N ILE A 231 3.38 -8.27 23.14
CA ILE A 231 3.69 -8.27 21.70
C ILE A 231 3.02 -9.50 21.08
N SER A 232 2.32 -9.33 19.96
CA SER A 232 1.73 -10.44 19.22
C SER A 232 2.80 -11.32 18.55
N ASN A 233 2.42 -12.51 18.09
CA ASN A 233 3.27 -13.30 17.21
C ASN A 233 3.70 -12.47 15.99
N LEU A 234 4.95 -12.66 15.56
CA LEU A 234 5.52 -11.96 14.42
C LEU A 234 4.97 -12.52 13.11
N GLY A 235 4.55 -11.63 12.23
CA GLY A 235 4.36 -11.94 10.81
C GLY A 235 5.57 -11.49 10.02
N ASN A 236 5.87 -12.10 8.87
CA ASN A 236 6.94 -11.63 7.99
C ASN A 236 6.56 -11.72 6.51
N PHE A 237 7.24 -10.91 5.68
CA PHE A 237 7.17 -10.97 4.22
C PHE A 237 8.39 -10.32 3.57
N LYS A 238 8.77 -10.83 2.39
CA LYS A 238 9.89 -10.30 1.60
C LYS A 238 9.56 -8.92 1.01
N LEU A 239 10.56 -8.05 0.96
CA LEU A 239 10.46 -6.74 0.34
C LEU A 239 11.17 -6.71 -1.01
N SER A 240 10.50 -6.14 -2.00
CA SER A 240 11.05 -5.91 -3.34
C SER A 240 10.40 -4.68 -3.96
N LEU A 241 11.16 -3.98 -4.81
CA LEU A 241 10.60 -3.01 -5.75
C LEU A 241 10.23 -3.76 -7.03
N VAL A 242 9.04 -3.48 -7.54
CA VAL A 242 8.61 -3.93 -8.87
C VAL A 242 7.99 -2.74 -9.59
N ASN A 243 8.43 -2.50 -10.82
CA ASN A 243 7.80 -1.56 -11.73
C ASN A 243 7.61 -2.26 -13.07
N LEU A 244 6.36 -2.49 -13.45
CA LEU A 244 6.02 -3.12 -14.73
C LEU A 244 6.25 -2.13 -15.87
N ARG A 245 6.82 -2.62 -17.00
CA ARG A 245 7.08 -1.76 -18.16
C ARG A 245 5.88 -1.58 -19.08
N ASN A 246 5.06 -2.62 -19.24
CA ASN A 246 3.86 -2.60 -20.07
C ASN A 246 2.66 -2.97 -19.21
N TYR A 247 1.70 -2.08 -19.11
CA TYR A 247 0.55 -2.25 -18.22
C TYR A 247 -0.56 -3.10 -18.83
N ARG A 248 -0.58 -3.22 -20.17
CA ARG A 248 -1.64 -3.91 -20.92
C ARG A 248 -1.11 -4.95 -21.90
N HIS A 249 -1.95 -5.93 -22.19
CA HIS A 249 -1.81 -6.88 -23.27
C HIS A 249 -3.21 -7.19 -23.82
N GLU A 250 -3.48 -6.78 -25.08
CA GLU A 250 -4.83 -6.84 -25.68
C GLU A 250 -5.88 -6.18 -24.77
N ASN A 251 -6.90 -6.94 -24.32
CA ASN A 251 -7.95 -6.49 -23.39
C ASN A 251 -7.64 -6.80 -21.91
N ILE A 252 -6.39 -7.14 -21.59
CA ILE A 252 -5.93 -7.45 -20.23
C ILE A 252 -5.11 -6.29 -19.68
N LEU A 253 -5.48 -5.81 -18.51
CA LEU A 253 -4.74 -4.80 -17.72
C LEU A 253 -4.06 -5.48 -16.53
N ALA A 254 -2.77 -5.25 -16.34
CA ALA A 254 -2.11 -5.48 -15.06
C ALA A 254 -2.52 -4.38 -14.07
N PHE A 255 -2.71 -4.72 -12.79
CA PHE A 255 -3.19 -3.77 -11.80
C PHE A 255 -2.67 -4.06 -10.39
N GLY A 256 -2.59 -3.04 -9.54
CA GLY A 256 -2.18 -3.18 -8.15
C GLY A 256 -0.72 -3.63 -7.97
N ASP A 257 -0.48 -4.59 -7.09
CA ASP A 257 0.87 -5.10 -6.78
C ASP A 257 1.57 -5.79 -7.98
N LEU A 258 0.85 -6.06 -9.06
CA LEU A 258 1.42 -6.51 -10.32
C LEU A 258 2.05 -5.35 -11.09
N LEU A 259 1.44 -4.14 -11.05
CA LEU A 259 1.97 -2.95 -11.70
C LEU A 259 3.20 -2.41 -10.96
N HIS A 260 3.04 -2.17 -9.68
CA HIS A 260 4.04 -1.55 -8.83
C HIS A 260 4.01 -2.12 -7.42
N ARG A 261 5.17 -2.44 -6.93
CA ARG A 261 5.41 -2.79 -5.53
C ARG A 261 6.56 -1.94 -5.03
N ILE A 262 6.38 -1.28 -3.90
CA ILE A 262 7.36 -0.36 -3.32
C ILE A 262 7.75 -0.78 -1.91
N HIS A 263 8.86 -0.24 -1.42
CA HIS A 263 9.22 -0.39 -0.01
C HIS A 263 8.11 0.18 0.88
N PRO A 264 7.77 -0.47 2.02
CA PRO A 264 6.68 -0.04 2.90
C PRO A 264 6.96 1.25 3.68
N LEU A 265 7.89 2.08 3.22
CA LEU A 265 8.09 3.43 3.76
C LEU A 265 6.78 4.22 3.69
N ALA A 266 6.41 4.81 4.82
CA ALA A 266 5.22 5.64 4.94
C ALA A 266 3.90 5.00 4.48
N GLY A 267 3.82 3.67 4.35
CA GLY A 267 2.59 2.96 4.00
C GLY A 267 2.00 3.28 2.62
N GLN A 268 2.82 3.71 1.66
CA GLN A 268 2.35 4.25 0.38
C GLN A 268 1.85 3.22 -0.65
N GLY A 269 2.14 1.92 -0.48
CA GLY A 269 1.79 0.91 -1.49
C GLY A 269 0.30 0.87 -1.83
N PHE A 270 -0.57 0.75 -0.83
CA PHE A 270 -2.01 0.72 -1.07
C PHE A 270 -2.58 2.09 -1.47
N ASN A 271 -1.95 3.20 -1.09
CA ASN A 271 -2.32 4.54 -1.54
C ASN A 271 -2.13 4.70 -3.06
N MET A 272 -1.06 4.15 -3.63
CA MET A 272 -0.88 4.10 -5.09
C MET A 272 -2.01 3.32 -5.76
N ASN A 273 -2.37 2.15 -5.21
CA ASN A 273 -3.47 1.35 -5.75
C ASN A 273 -4.81 2.08 -5.70
N VAL A 274 -5.10 2.86 -4.65
CA VAL A 274 -6.33 3.66 -4.56
C VAL A 274 -6.35 4.79 -5.59
N ARG A 275 -5.21 5.45 -5.83
CA ARG A 275 -5.07 6.47 -6.89
C ARG A 275 -5.28 5.85 -8.28
N ASP A 276 -4.72 4.67 -8.54
CA ASP A 276 -4.94 3.95 -9.79
C ASP A 276 -6.41 3.54 -9.98
N ILE A 277 -7.08 3.08 -8.91
CA ILE A 277 -8.53 2.80 -8.94
C ILE A 277 -9.31 4.06 -9.32
N LYS A 278 -8.96 5.21 -8.73
CA LYS A 278 -9.62 6.48 -9.05
C LYS A 278 -9.50 6.81 -10.53
N ILE A 279 -8.28 6.78 -11.08
CA ILE A 279 -8.03 7.12 -12.48
C ILE A 279 -8.74 6.14 -13.43
N LEU A 280 -8.63 4.84 -13.20
CA LEU A 280 -9.29 3.83 -14.03
C LEU A 280 -10.81 3.98 -13.97
N SER A 281 -11.35 4.23 -12.77
CA SER A 281 -12.76 4.46 -12.54
C SER A 281 -13.31 5.69 -13.27
N GLU A 282 -12.55 6.78 -13.32
CA GLU A 282 -12.89 8.00 -14.05
C GLU A 282 -12.90 7.74 -15.57
N ILE A 283 -11.90 7.03 -16.10
CA ILE A 283 -11.83 6.69 -17.52
C ILE A 283 -13.02 5.81 -17.93
N ILE A 284 -13.33 4.79 -17.13
CA ILE A 284 -14.47 3.89 -17.37
C ILE A 284 -15.79 4.69 -17.31
N GLN A 285 -15.97 5.54 -16.29
CA GLN A 285 -17.19 6.32 -16.13
C GLN A 285 -17.41 7.25 -17.31
N ASN A 286 -16.38 7.96 -17.76
CA ASN A 286 -16.48 8.85 -18.92
C ASN A 286 -16.96 8.10 -20.19
N LYS A 287 -16.49 6.88 -20.41
CA LYS A 287 -16.94 6.05 -21.55
C LYS A 287 -18.39 5.59 -21.38
N VAL A 288 -18.77 5.21 -20.18
CA VAL A 288 -20.15 4.79 -19.86
C VAL A 288 -21.15 5.94 -20.03
N ASP A 289 -20.80 7.14 -19.56
CA ASP A 289 -21.67 8.32 -19.59
C ASP A 289 -22.01 8.77 -21.03
N ILE A 290 -21.08 8.54 -21.97
CA ILE A 290 -21.30 8.84 -23.39
C ILE A 290 -21.79 7.63 -24.20
N GLY A 291 -22.19 6.53 -23.52
CA GLY A 291 -22.76 5.35 -24.17
C GLY A 291 -21.78 4.50 -24.96
N MET A 292 -20.44 4.68 -24.80
CA MET A 292 -19.44 3.90 -25.52
C MET A 292 -19.18 2.54 -24.86
N GLN A 293 -18.77 1.57 -25.67
CA GLN A 293 -18.36 0.25 -25.19
C GLN A 293 -17.02 0.33 -24.43
N LEU A 294 -16.86 -0.58 -23.49
CA LEU A 294 -15.58 -0.76 -22.79
C LEU A 294 -14.63 -1.60 -23.65
N ASP A 295 -13.57 -0.99 -24.12
CA ASP A 295 -12.58 -1.60 -25.00
C ASP A 295 -11.14 -1.39 -24.52
N SER A 296 -10.17 -1.87 -25.29
CA SER A 296 -8.73 -1.75 -25.00
C SER A 296 -8.22 -0.31 -24.99
N GLN A 297 -8.97 0.67 -25.54
CA GLN A 297 -8.58 2.09 -25.48
C GLN A 297 -8.55 2.60 -24.02
N ILE A 298 -9.48 2.13 -23.18
CA ILE A 298 -9.49 2.41 -21.74
C ILE A 298 -8.15 2.02 -21.10
N LEU A 299 -7.63 0.85 -21.45
CA LEU A 299 -6.38 0.32 -20.90
C LEU A 299 -5.18 1.15 -21.37
N ASN A 300 -5.20 1.60 -22.63
CA ASN A 300 -4.18 2.47 -23.18
C ASN A 300 -4.19 3.84 -22.49
N GLU A 301 -5.36 4.45 -22.34
CA GLU A 301 -5.51 5.73 -21.66
C GLU A 301 -5.04 5.65 -20.20
N PHE A 302 -5.40 4.57 -19.51
CA PHE A 302 -4.93 4.32 -18.13
C PHE A 302 -3.39 4.22 -18.08
N GLU A 303 -2.77 3.45 -18.98
CA GLU A 303 -1.30 3.32 -19.02
C GLU A 303 -0.64 4.68 -19.25
N ILE A 304 -1.12 5.48 -20.20
CA ILE A 304 -0.59 6.82 -20.51
C ILE A 304 -0.70 7.75 -19.29
N LYS A 305 -1.86 7.78 -18.62
CA LYS A 305 -2.11 8.67 -17.48
C LYS A 305 -1.33 8.30 -16.21
N THR A 306 -0.97 7.04 -16.03
CA THR A 306 -0.45 6.55 -14.73
C THR A 306 1.00 6.11 -14.76
N LYS A 307 1.51 5.56 -15.85
CA LYS A 307 2.80 4.88 -15.93
C LYS A 307 3.97 5.75 -15.45
N ASN A 308 4.11 6.94 -16.01
CA ASN A 308 5.22 7.83 -15.66
C ASN A 308 5.11 8.32 -14.20
N LYS A 309 3.90 8.64 -13.75
CA LYS A 309 3.65 9.09 -12.38
C LYS A 309 3.98 7.98 -11.37
N ASN A 310 3.53 6.77 -11.62
CA ASN A 310 3.80 5.60 -10.78
C ASN A 310 5.30 5.26 -10.75
N PHE A 311 5.98 5.32 -11.91
CA PHE A 311 7.41 5.08 -12.00
C PHE A 311 8.21 6.12 -11.21
N LEU A 312 7.95 7.40 -11.38
CA LEU A 312 8.62 8.47 -10.66
C LEU A 312 8.37 8.39 -9.15
N PHE A 313 7.12 8.14 -8.74
CA PHE A 313 6.76 8.04 -7.33
C PHE A 313 7.44 6.84 -6.66
N SER A 314 7.45 5.67 -7.30
CA SER A 314 8.10 4.48 -6.75
C SER A 314 9.61 4.63 -6.66
N ASN A 315 10.26 5.29 -7.64
CA ASN A 315 11.69 5.57 -7.58
C ASN A 315 12.03 6.64 -6.52
N ALA A 316 11.16 7.62 -6.28
CA ALA A 316 11.36 8.59 -5.20
C ALA A 316 11.36 7.90 -3.83
N ILE A 317 10.44 6.97 -3.59
CA ILE A 317 10.42 6.18 -2.35
C ILE A 317 11.68 5.30 -2.23
N ASP A 318 12.11 4.67 -3.33
CA ASP A 318 13.34 3.88 -3.37
C ASP A 318 14.58 4.74 -3.09
N PHE A 319 14.66 5.91 -3.68
CA PHE A 319 15.73 6.86 -3.44
C PHE A 319 15.85 7.28 -1.97
N ILE A 320 14.73 7.60 -1.32
CA ILE A 320 14.71 7.91 0.12
C ILE A 320 15.26 6.73 0.93
N TYR A 321 14.79 5.52 0.65
CA TYR A 321 15.27 4.32 1.34
C TYR A 321 16.77 4.09 1.16
N GLU A 322 17.29 4.17 -0.09
CA GLU A 322 18.72 3.96 -0.37
C GLU A 322 19.60 5.08 0.20
N SER A 323 19.12 6.32 0.24
CA SER A 323 19.87 7.43 0.84
C SER A 323 20.15 7.18 2.32
N PHE A 324 19.19 6.66 3.08
CA PHE A 324 19.44 6.23 4.47
C PHE A 324 20.40 5.05 4.57
N ASN A 325 20.32 4.09 3.65
CA ASN A 325 21.27 2.96 3.62
C ASN A 325 22.69 3.41 3.33
N ILE A 326 22.89 4.36 2.41
CA ILE A 326 24.20 4.95 2.07
C ILE A 326 24.76 5.70 3.28
N ASP A 327 24.01 6.59 3.88
CA ASP A 327 24.41 7.31 5.09
C ASP A 327 24.84 6.34 6.20
N ASN A 328 24.11 5.23 6.36
CA ASN A 328 24.43 4.22 7.35
C ASN A 328 25.77 3.50 7.05
N LYS A 329 26.03 3.17 5.79
CA LYS A 329 27.28 2.47 5.37
C LYS A 329 28.50 3.38 5.46
N MET A 330 28.37 4.62 5.00
CA MET A 330 29.48 5.58 4.93
C MET A 330 29.79 6.25 6.28
N LYS A 331 29.06 5.91 7.35
CA LYS A 331 29.12 6.61 8.64
C LYS A 331 28.96 8.13 8.50
N ASN A 332 28.34 8.58 7.40
CA ASN A 332 28.10 9.97 7.08
C ASN A 332 26.68 10.37 7.54
N ASN A 333 26.47 11.65 7.82
CA ASN A 333 25.20 12.19 8.26
C ASN A 333 24.63 13.23 7.27
N ASN A 334 25.12 13.25 6.03
CA ASN A 334 24.76 14.30 5.06
C ASN A 334 23.27 14.26 4.70
N PHE A 335 22.72 13.07 4.46
CA PHE A 335 21.30 12.94 4.14
C PHE A 335 20.42 13.33 5.34
N ASN A 336 20.80 12.92 6.52
CA ASN A 336 20.13 13.32 7.76
C ASN A 336 20.17 14.86 7.97
N LYS A 337 21.28 15.52 7.63
CA LYS A 337 21.38 17.00 7.70
C LYS A 337 20.45 17.67 6.68
N ILE A 338 20.38 17.15 5.45
CA ILE A 338 19.44 17.63 4.41
C ILE A 338 18.01 17.50 4.91
N LEU A 339 17.62 16.34 5.44
CA LEU A 339 16.27 16.13 5.97
C LEU A 339 15.95 17.09 7.14
N LYS A 340 16.93 17.37 7.99
CA LYS A 340 16.76 18.34 9.09
C LYS A 340 16.53 19.77 8.57
N ILE A 341 17.19 20.17 7.47
CA ILE A 341 16.97 21.44 6.79
C ILE A 341 15.57 21.49 6.19
N ILE A 342 15.16 20.43 5.49
CA ILE A 342 13.79 20.30 4.94
C ILE A 342 12.76 20.41 6.05
N GLY A 343 12.95 19.74 7.18
CA GLY A 343 12.06 19.76 8.34
C GLY A 343 11.87 21.15 8.96
N LYS A 344 12.87 22.02 8.86
CA LYS A 344 12.77 23.41 9.31
C LYS A 344 12.00 24.31 8.34
N ASN A 345 11.84 23.92 7.08
CA ASN A 345 11.14 24.68 6.07
C ASN A 345 9.70 24.20 5.91
N LYS A 346 8.75 25.00 6.42
CA LYS A 346 7.32 24.66 6.42
C LYS A 346 6.74 24.46 4.99
N ASN A 347 7.23 25.22 4.00
CA ASN A 347 6.75 25.10 2.63
C ASN A 347 7.20 23.78 1.99
N LEU A 348 8.46 23.38 2.19
CA LEU A 348 8.98 22.08 1.73
C LEU A 348 8.25 20.94 2.45
N THR A 349 8.05 21.03 3.76
CA THR A 349 7.33 20.02 4.52
C THR A 349 5.89 19.84 4.00
N ASN A 350 5.18 20.93 3.74
CA ASN A 350 3.83 20.90 3.16
C ASN A 350 3.82 20.31 1.74
N TYR A 351 4.84 20.59 0.94
CA TYR A 351 4.99 20.01 -0.38
C TYR A 351 5.13 18.48 -0.32
N PHE A 352 5.97 17.97 0.60
CA PHE A 352 6.10 16.52 0.82
C PHE A 352 4.81 15.88 1.34
N ILE A 353 4.08 16.54 2.25
CA ILE A 353 2.76 16.09 2.70
C ILE A 353 1.81 15.95 1.50
N ASN A 354 1.76 16.94 0.62
CA ASN A 354 0.89 16.91 -0.55
C ASN A 354 1.25 15.78 -1.52
N ILE A 355 2.54 15.55 -1.79
CA ILE A 355 2.99 14.43 -2.63
C ILE A 355 2.62 13.08 -1.99
N ALA A 356 2.83 12.92 -0.68
CA ALA A 356 2.48 11.70 0.03
C ALA A 356 0.95 11.46 0.04
N ASP A 357 0.15 12.52 0.11
CA ASP A 357 -1.32 12.45 0.14
C ASP A 357 -1.90 12.21 -1.27
N LYS A 358 -1.53 13.02 -2.24
CA LYS A 358 -2.18 13.06 -3.56
C LYS A 358 -1.39 12.36 -4.67
N GLY A 359 -0.13 12.02 -4.43
CA GLY A 359 0.80 11.56 -5.46
C GLY A 359 1.38 12.73 -6.26
N LEU A 360 2.07 12.40 -7.37
CA LEU A 360 2.61 13.39 -8.29
C LEU A 360 1.50 13.87 -9.24
N ASN A 361 1.12 15.12 -9.14
CA ASN A 361 0.22 15.79 -10.08
C ASN A 361 1.05 16.69 -10.98
N PHE A 362 1.22 16.27 -12.22
CA PHE A 362 1.73 17.07 -13.32
C PHE A 362 0.62 17.37 -14.31
#